data_0a78ced610e43f46fe9efb7ab0126da6
#
_entry.id   0a78ced610e43f46fe9efb7ab0126da6
#
_cell.length_a   1.000
_cell.length_b   1.000
_cell.length_c   1.000
_cell.angle_alpha   90.00
_cell.angle_beta   90.00
_cell.angle_gamma   90.00
#
_symmetry.space_group_name_H-M   'P 1'
#
loop_
_entity.id
_entity.type
_entity.pdbx_description
1 polymer ?
#
loop_
_entity_poly.entity_id
_entity_poly.type
_entity_poly.pdbx_seq_one_letter_code
_entity_poly.pdbx_strand_id
1 'polypeptide(L)'
;MLELLLVGLGGGLLPLLVKWNDRRLHIALALSTGIFLGAVFLHMLPELPTTIADADIKPRLLWAVALVGVLAIYFLESLLFRTHDHDDIHRHTAVGYATLAGLSLHAFTVGLSLSATELTTPIMVGILFHKAFEAFSLTSVFKLAHFEQKKVVTLIVVFACITPLGLLLGSEILPQLSPNATAIAVALAVGTFLYVCLTELLPEVFHHKEDVAAKVILLLIGICGMALIQ
;
A
#
# COMPACT_ATOMS: atom_id res chain seq x y z
N MET A 1 9.06 -16.17 -3.44
CA MET A 1 7.59 -16.29 -3.60
C MET A 1 6.90 -16.74 -2.31
N LEU A 2 7.29 -17.90 -1.76
CA LEU A 2 6.72 -18.40 -0.50
C LEU A 2 6.90 -17.41 0.65
N GLU A 3 8.04 -16.77 0.74
CA GLU A 3 8.37 -15.75 1.74
C GLU A 3 7.43 -14.54 1.68
N LEU A 4 7.15 -14.01 0.48
CA LEU A 4 6.20 -12.90 0.27
C LEU A 4 4.79 -13.28 0.74
N LEU A 5 4.36 -14.50 0.40
CA LEU A 5 3.07 -15.03 0.85
C LEU A 5 3.00 -15.16 2.37
N LEU A 6 4.02 -15.81 2.97
CA LEU A 6 4.04 -16.05 4.41
C LEU A 6 4.13 -14.76 5.22
N VAL A 7 4.93 -13.79 4.75
CA VAL A 7 5.05 -12.49 5.41
C VAL A 7 3.77 -11.66 5.26
N GLY A 8 3.14 -11.68 4.08
CA GLY A 8 1.84 -11.05 3.87
C GLY A 8 0.74 -11.63 4.78
N LEU A 9 0.70 -12.97 4.89
CA LEU A 9 -0.22 -13.64 5.82
C LEU A 9 0.12 -13.34 7.28
N GLY A 10 1.41 -13.42 7.65
CA GLY A 10 1.85 -13.15 9.02
C GLY A 10 1.52 -11.72 9.48
N GLY A 11 1.88 -10.73 8.67
CA GLY A 11 1.55 -9.32 8.92
C GLY A 11 0.04 -9.08 8.99
N GLY A 12 -0.71 -9.64 8.03
CA GLY A 12 -2.16 -9.46 7.94
C GLY A 12 -2.96 -10.19 9.02
N LEU A 13 -2.50 -11.33 9.49
CA LEU A 13 -3.21 -12.07 10.56
C LEU A 13 -2.83 -11.56 11.96
N LEU A 14 -1.70 -10.89 12.13
CA LEU A 14 -1.25 -10.39 13.42
C LEU A 14 -2.31 -9.53 14.17
N PRO A 15 -3.02 -8.58 13.52
CA PRO A 15 -4.07 -7.82 14.18
C PRO A 15 -5.27 -8.67 14.63
N LEU A 16 -5.44 -9.88 14.08
CA LEU A 16 -6.53 -10.80 14.47
C LEU A 16 -6.14 -11.70 15.64
N LEU A 17 -4.84 -12.01 15.78
CA LEU A 17 -4.32 -12.89 16.83
C LEU A 17 -4.17 -12.17 18.17
N VAL A 18 -3.95 -10.87 18.16
CA VAL A 18 -3.79 -10.06 19.35
C VAL A 18 -5.09 -9.30 19.63
N LYS A 19 -5.46 -9.23 20.92
CA LYS A 19 -6.61 -8.41 21.36
C LYS A 19 -6.24 -6.93 21.29
N TRP A 20 -6.46 -6.33 20.16
CA TRP A 20 -6.35 -4.89 19.96
C TRP A 20 -7.66 -4.21 20.33
N ASN A 21 -7.57 -3.05 20.98
CA ASN A 21 -8.66 -2.08 21.03
C ASN A 21 -8.42 -1.03 19.91
N ASP A 22 -9.44 -0.29 19.55
CA ASP A 22 -9.39 0.69 18.46
C ASP A 22 -8.28 1.73 18.68
N ARG A 23 -8.08 2.19 19.92
CA ARG A 23 -7.01 3.09 20.29
C ARG A 23 -5.62 2.54 19.93
N ARG A 24 -5.33 1.27 20.25
CA ARG A 24 -4.03 0.64 19.91
C ARG A 24 -3.88 0.41 18.42
N LEU A 25 -4.96 0.09 17.72
CA LEU A 25 -4.95 -0.06 16.26
C LEU A 25 -4.61 1.27 15.58
N HIS A 26 -5.23 2.38 15.97
CA HIS A 26 -4.91 3.70 15.41
C HIS A 26 -3.46 4.12 15.68
N ILE A 27 -2.93 3.80 16.89
CA ILE A 27 -1.53 4.06 17.22
C ILE A 27 -0.58 3.23 16.35
N ALA A 28 -0.86 1.94 16.16
CA ALA A 28 -0.05 1.07 15.30
C ALA A 28 -0.18 1.45 13.81
N LEU A 29 -1.38 1.84 13.38
CA LEU A 29 -1.64 2.34 12.03
C LEU A 29 -0.85 3.63 11.74
N ALA A 30 -0.66 4.50 12.74
CA ALA A 30 0.16 5.70 12.60
C ALA A 30 1.61 5.38 12.22
N LEU A 31 2.22 4.37 12.86
CA LEU A 31 3.57 3.91 12.51
C LEU A 31 3.61 3.38 11.07
N SER A 32 2.68 2.51 10.70
CA SER A 32 2.61 1.94 9.35
C SER A 32 2.40 3.03 8.29
N THR A 33 1.51 3.99 8.55
CA THR A 33 1.27 5.12 7.65
C THR A 33 2.52 5.98 7.49
N GLY A 34 3.28 6.20 8.58
CA GLY A 34 4.57 6.88 8.52
C GLY A 34 5.60 6.16 7.65
N ILE A 35 5.72 4.84 7.79
CA ILE A 35 6.57 4.00 6.94
C ILE A 35 6.16 4.13 5.47
N PHE A 36 4.88 4.11 5.16
CA PHE A 36 4.38 4.23 3.78
C PHE A 36 4.63 5.61 3.19
N LEU A 37 4.36 6.67 3.93
CA LEU A 37 4.67 8.03 3.49
C LEU A 37 6.18 8.21 3.26
N GLY A 38 7.01 7.68 4.17
CA GLY A 38 8.46 7.65 3.99
C GLY A 38 8.85 6.90 2.71
N ALA A 39 8.31 5.70 2.48
CA ALA A 39 8.57 4.92 1.27
C ALA A 39 8.20 5.69 -0.01
N VAL A 40 7.02 6.33 -0.04
CA VAL A 40 6.58 7.09 -1.21
C VAL A 40 7.45 8.30 -1.47
N PHE A 41 7.66 9.16 -0.45
CA PHE A 41 8.29 10.46 -0.65
C PHE A 41 9.82 10.41 -0.66
N LEU A 42 10.43 9.44 0.04
CA LEU A 42 11.89 9.35 0.15
C LEU A 42 12.51 8.36 -0.82
N HIS A 43 11.73 7.38 -1.33
CA HIS A 43 12.23 6.37 -2.26
C HIS A 43 11.46 6.35 -3.57
N MET A 44 10.14 6.02 -3.57
CA MET A 44 9.41 5.75 -4.81
C MET A 44 9.31 6.96 -5.75
N LEU A 45 8.96 8.14 -5.25
CA LEU A 45 8.84 9.34 -6.07
C LEU A 45 10.20 9.87 -6.57
N PRO A 46 11.26 9.97 -5.73
CA PRO A 46 12.58 10.40 -6.20
C PRO A 46 13.21 9.43 -7.20
N GLU A 47 13.04 8.12 -6.99
CA GLU A 47 13.65 7.09 -7.83
C GLU A 47 12.83 6.78 -9.09
N LEU A 48 11.56 7.18 -9.14
CA LEU A 48 10.65 6.88 -10.25
C LEU A 48 11.25 7.16 -11.64
N PRO A 49 12.00 8.27 -11.89
CA PRO A 49 12.60 8.52 -13.20
C PRO A 49 13.72 7.56 -13.59
N THR A 50 14.33 6.89 -12.62
CA THR A 50 15.49 6.00 -12.81
C THR A 50 15.17 4.52 -12.57
N THR A 51 13.95 4.20 -12.14
CA THR A 51 13.53 2.83 -11.82
C THR A 51 13.67 1.86 -13.00
N ILE A 52 13.46 2.35 -14.23
CA ILE A 52 13.62 1.56 -15.46
C ILE A 52 14.77 2.15 -16.27
N ALA A 53 15.92 1.49 -16.26
CA ALA A 53 17.18 2.02 -16.81
C ALA A 53 17.10 2.38 -18.31
N ASP A 54 16.35 1.60 -19.11
CA ASP A 54 16.24 1.77 -20.54
C ASP A 54 14.99 2.57 -20.99
N ALA A 55 14.28 3.18 -20.03
CA ALA A 55 13.11 3.98 -20.37
C ALA A 55 13.52 5.39 -20.83
N ASP A 56 13.14 5.74 -22.05
CA ASP A 56 13.30 7.10 -22.59
C ASP A 56 12.01 7.91 -22.38
N ILE A 57 11.71 8.21 -21.12
CA ILE A 57 10.54 8.99 -20.71
C ILE A 57 10.98 10.19 -19.88
N LYS A 58 10.47 11.37 -20.22
CA LYS A 58 10.71 12.58 -19.43
C LYS A 58 10.14 12.41 -18.02
N PRO A 59 10.90 12.71 -16.94
CA PRO A 59 10.43 12.60 -15.55
C PRO A 59 9.07 13.28 -15.31
N ARG A 60 8.85 14.42 -15.93
CA ARG A 60 7.56 15.14 -15.84
C ARG A 60 6.36 14.30 -16.28
N LEU A 61 6.53 13.44 -17.29
CA LEU A 61 5.45 12.57 -17.76
C LEU A 61 5.17 11.46 -16.75
N LEU A 62 6.20 10.88 -16.14
CA LEU A 62 6.02 9.86 -15.09
C LEU A 62 5.27 10.43 -13.87
N TRP A 63 5.60 11.64 -13.45
CA TRP A 63 4.86 12.31 -12.37
C TRP A 63 3.42 12.65 -12.75
N ALA A 64 3.18 13.02 -14.02
CA ALA A 64 1.81 13.21 -14.52
C ALA A 64 1.02 11.88 -14.53
N VAL A 65 1.67 10.77 -14.89
CA VAL A 65 1.06 9.43 -14.82
C VAL A 65 0.77 9.02 -13.37
N ALA A 66 1.67 9.30 -12.44
CA ALA A 66 1.41 9.09 -11.02
C ALA A 66 0.19 9.90 -10.55
N LEU A 67 0.06 11.16 -10.95
CA LEU A 67 -1.14 11.96 -10.69
C LEU A 67 -2.40 11.33 -11.29
N VAL A 68 -2.31 10.78 -12.49
CA VAL A 68 -3.44 10.02 -13.09
C VAL A 68 -3.80 8.81 -12.23
N GLY A 69 -2.82 8.11 -11.65
CA GLY A 69 -3.04 7.02 -10.70
C GLY A 69 -3.83 7.47 -9.46
N VAL A 70 -3.45 8.59 -8.85
CA VAL A 70 -4.18 9.22 -7.74
C VAL A 70 -5.63 9.50 -8.15
N LEU A 71 -5.82 10.18 -9.29
CA LEU A 71 -7.15 10.58 -9.77
C LEU A 71 -8.00 9.37 -10.15
N ALA A 72 -7.40 8.33 -10.71
CA ALA A 72 -8.12 7.11 -11.11
C ALA A 72 -8.79 6.43 -9.91
N ILE A 73 -8.06 6.27 -8.80
CA ILE A 73 -8.65 5.70 -7.57
C ILE A 73 -9.68 6.66 -6.97
N TYR A 74 -9.38 7.96 -6.92
CA TYR A 74 -10.33 8.97 -6.43
C TYR A 74 -11.67 8.94 -7.18
N PHE A 75 -11.62 8.88 -8.51
CA PHE A 75 -12.85 8.82 -9.31
C PHE A 75 -13.54 7.47 -9.19
N LEU A 76 -12.78 6.36 -9.15
CA LEU A 76 -13.33 5.03 -8.96
C LEU A 76 -14.09 4.93 -7.64
N GLU A 77 -13.49 5.41 -6.55
CA GLU A 77 -14.13 5.48 -5.24
C GLU A 77 -15.37 6.38 -5.28
N SER A 78 -15.23 7.57 -5.88
CA SER A 78 -16.33 8.52 -6.01
C SER A 78 -17.53 7.96 -6.78
N LEU A 79 -17.29 7.11 -7.79
CA LEU A 79 -18.35 6.48 -8.60
C LEU A 79 -18.97 5.27 -7.91
N LEU A 80 -18.15 4.47 -7.19
CA LEU A 80 -18.61 3.20 -6.62
C LEU A 80 -19.20 3.36 -5.21
N PHE A 81 -18.69 4.31 -4.41
CA PHE A 81 -19.00 4.40 -2.98
C PHE A 81 -19.68 5.71 -2.55
N ARG A 82 -19.87 6.69 -3.45
CA ARG A 82 -20.70 7.86 -3.17
C ARG A 82 -22.18 7.50 -3.24
N THR A 83 -22.64 6.70 -2.31
CA THR A 83 -24.05 6.69 -1.93
C THR A 83 -24.28 7.86 -0.97
N HIS A 84 -25.39 8.57 -1.15
CA HIS A 84 -25.76 9.76 -0.35
C HIS A 84 -26.22 9.42 1.09
N ASP A 85 -25.72 8.33 1.67
CA ASP A 85 -26.06 7.94 3.02
C ASP A 85 -25.06 8.51 4.02
N HIS A 86 -25.60 9.30 4.95
CA HIS A 86 -24.90 9.88 6.10
C HIS A 86 -24.58 8.87 7.21
N ASP A 87 -24.50 7.58 6.89
CA ASP A 87 -24.25 6.53 7.87
C ASP A 87 -22.73 6.27 7.97
N ASP A 88 -22.15 6.54 9.14
CA ASP A 88 -20.71 6.35 9.42
C ASP A 88 -20.24 4.91 9.12
N ILE A 89 -21.11 3.91 9.30
CA ILE A 89 -20.81 2.49 9.01
C ILE A 89 -20.54 2.26 7.52
N HIS A 90 -21.32 2.88 6.63
CA HIS A 90 -21.11 2.76 5.18
C HIS A 90 -19.81 3.43 4.75
N ARG A 91 -19.44 4.55 5.37
CA ARG A 91 -18.18 5.24 5.11
C ARG A 91 -16.97 4.37 5.47
N HIS A 92 -16.91 3.78 6.66
CA HIS A 92 -15.81 2.92 7.06
C HIS A 92 -15.68 1.66 6.18
N THR A 93 -16.81 1.10 5.76
CA THR A 93 -16.82 -0.02 4.82
C THR A 93 -16.25 0.37 3.46
N ALA A 94 -16.60 1.55 2.94
CA ALA A 94 -16.06 2.09 1.69
C ALA A 94 -14.55 2.30 1.77
N VAL A 95 -14.04 2.92 2.86
CA VAL A 95 -12.60 3.08 3.13
C VAL A 95 -11.89 1.71 3.13
N GLY A 96 -12.47 0.70 3.76
CA GLY A 96 -11.89 -0.65 3.78
C GLY A 96 -11.70 -1.24 2.37
N TYR A 97 -12.71 -1.11 1.50
CA TYR A 97 -12.61 -1.61 0.13
C TYR A 97 -11.73 -0.74 -0.78
N ALA A 98 -11.75 0.57 -0.61
CA ALA A 98 -10.86 1.47 -1.34
C ALA A 98 -9.39 1.20 -1.00
N THR A 99 -9.09 1.04 0.30
CA THR A 99 -7.75 0.63 0.78
C THR A 99 -7.35 -0.72 0.19
N LEU A 100 -8.24 -1.72 0.19
CA LEU A 100 -7.98 -3.02 -0.44
C LEU A 100 -7.65 -2.87 -1.93
N ALA A 101 -8.46 -2.14 -2.67
CA ALA A 101 -8.27 -1.96 -4.11
C ALA A 101 -6.94 -1.25 -4.42
N GLY A 102 -6.64 -0.15 -3.74
CA GLY A 102 -5.42 0.62 -3.91
C GLY A 102 -4.16 -0.18 -3.54
N LEU A 103 -4.15 -0.82 -2.36
CA LEU A 103 -3.03 -1.68 -1.95
C LEU A 103 -2.89 -2.92 -2.82
N SER A 104 -3.99 -3.49 -3.34
CA SER A 104 -3.94 -4.64 -4.26
C SER A 104 -3.28 -4.28 -5.59
N LEU A 105 -3.64 -3.13 -6.16
CA LEU A 105 -3.02 -2.65 -7.38
C LEU A 105 -1.53 -2.35 -7.16
N HIS A 106 -1.18 -1.70 -6.04
CA HIS A 106 0.21 -1.48 -5.65
C HIS A 106 0.96 -2.81 -5.47
N ALA A 107 0.42 -3.74 -4.68
CA ALA A 107 1.03 -5.04 -4.42
C ALA A 107 1.25 -5.87 -5.70
N PHE A 108 0.31 -5.80 -6.64
CA PHE A 108 0.43 -6.44 -7.95
C PHE A 108 1.58 -5.84 -8.75
N THR A 109 1.67 -4.51 -8.80
CA THR A 109 2.72 -3.81 -9.57
C THR A 109 4.09 -3.99 -8.94
N VAL A 110 4.20 -4.01 -7.60
CA VAL A 110 5.43 -4.39 -6.91
C VAL A 110 5.83 -5.81 -7.32
N GLY A 111 4.90 -6.76 -7.32
CA GLY A 111 5.16 -8.12 -7.80
C GLY A 111 5.69 -8.14 -9.22
N LEU A 112 5.07 -7.39 -10.14
CA LEU A 112 5.55 -7.23 -11.52
C LEU A 112 7.00 -6.72 -11.54
N SER A 113 7.30 -5.64 -10.82
CA SER A 113 8.63 -5.01 -10.82
C SER A 113 9.71 -5.94 -10.26
N LEU A 114 9.38 -6.76 -9.26
CA LEU A 114 10.30 -7.73 -8.66
C LEU A 114 10.79 -8.80 -9.63
N SER A 115 10.02 -9.10 -10.68
CA SER A 115 10.43 -10.07 -11.71
C SER A 115 11.59 -9.57 -12.58
N ALA A 116 11.80 -8.25 -12.63
CA ALA A 116 12.88 -7.61 -13.39
C ALA A 116 14.04 -7.11 -12.50
N THR A 117 13.98 -7.33 -11.19
CA THR A 117 14.94 -6.80 -10.23
C THR A 117 15.85 -7.90 -9.70
N GLU A 118 17.17 -7.66 -9.67
CA GLU A 118 18.08 -8.54 -8.94
C GLU A 118 17.84 -8.40 -7.43
N LEU A 119 17.30 -9.45 -6.82
CA LEU A 119 16.94 -9.48 -5.41
C LEU A 119 18.17 -9.73 -4.54
N THR A 120 18.86 -8.68 -4.14
CA THR A 120 19.88 -8.77 -3.09
C THR A 120 19.22 -8.96 -1.71
N THR A 121 19.97 -9.50 -0.74
CA THR A 121 19.45 -9.75 0.62
C THR A 121 18.87 -8.47 1.28
N PRO A 122 19.52 -7.30 1.24
CA PRO A 122 18.96 -6.08 1.82
C PRO A 122 17.64 -5.65 1.17
N ILE A 123 17.56 -5.70 -0.17
CA ILE A 123 16.34 -5.37 -0.92
C ILE A 123 15.21 -6.32 -0.53
N MET A 124 15.48 -7.62 -0.48
CA MET A 124 14.48 -8.62 -0.09
C MET A 124 13.95 -8.36 1.33
N VAL A 125 14.82 -8.09 2.30
CA VAL A 125 14.42 -7.77 3.67
C VAL A 125 13.52 -6.53 3.70
N GLY A 126 13.89 -5.47 2.99
CA GLY A 126 13.08 -4.25 2.88
C GLY A 126 11.69 -4.52 2.33
N ILE A 127 11.59 -5.30 1.24
CA ILE A 127 10.32 -5.68 0.60
C ILE A 127 9.46 -6.53 1.54
N LEU A 128 10.04 -7.51 2.23
CA LEU A 128 9.30 -8.36 3.18
C LEU A 128 8.76 -7.53 4.34
N PHE A 129 9.57 -6.61 4.87
CA PHE A 129 9.14 -5.72 5.93
C PHE A 129 7.98 -4.81 5.50
N HIS A 130 8.13 -4.17 4.34
CA HIS A 130 7.08 -3.36 3.72
C HIS A 130 5.79 -4.17 3.52
N LYS A 131 5.88 -5.38 2.99
CA LYS A 131 4.74 -6.28 2.76
C LYS A 131 4.02 -6.68 4.05
N ALA A 132 4.76 -6.91 5.13
CA ALA A 132 4.16 -7.17 6.44
C ALA A 132 3.30 -5.99 6.92
N PHE A 133 3.81 -4.76 6.77
CA PHE A 133 3.09 -3.55 7.17
C PHE A 133 1.89 -3.25 6.28
N GLU A 134 1.96 -3.51 4.97
CA GLU A 134 0.79 -3.40 4.07
C GLU A 134 -0.37 -4.28 4.56
N ALA A 135 -0.09 -5.56 4.77
CA ALA A 135 -1.10 -6.51 5.20
C ALA A 135 -1.62 -6.20 6.62
N PHE A 136 -0.73 -5.75 7.53
CA PHE A 136 -1.11 -5.27 8.85
C PHE A 136 -2.05 -4.08 8.80
N SER A 137 -1.73 -3.07 7.99
CA SER A 137 -2.54 -1.86 7.84
C SER A 137 -3.91 -2.17 7.26
N LEU A 138 -3.96 -2.99 6.21
CA LEU A 138 -5.21 -3.42 5.59
C LEU A 138 -6.13 -4.12 6.60
N THR A 139 -5.59 -5.05 7.39
CA THR A 139 -6.38 -5.73 8.44
C THR A 139 -6.82 -4.76 9.53
N SER A 140 -5.98 -3.81 9.90
CA SER A 140 -6.31 -2.79 10.90
C SER A 140 -7.48 -1.92 10.45
N VAL A 141 -7.46 -1.47 9.18
CA VAL A 141 -8.57 -0.72 8.57
C VAL A 141 -9.85 -1.58 8.55
N PHE A 142 -9.78 -2.85 8.14
CA PHE A 142 -10.95 -3.74 8.17
C PHE A 142 -11.53 -3.93 9.57
N LYS A 143 -10.69 -4.02 10.60
CA LYS A 143 -11.16 -4.11 11.99
C LYS A 143 -11.83 -2.83 12.46
N LEU A 144 -11.25 -1.68 12.14
CA LEU A 144 -11.84 -0.37 12.44
C LEU A 144 -13.17 -0.16 11.69
N ALA A 145 -13.29 -0.72 10.50
CA ALA A 145 -14.52 -0.75 9.72
C ALA A 145 -15.51 -1.86 10.16
N HIS A 146 -15.23 -2.56 11.26
CA HIS A 146 -16.08 -3.63 11.84
C HIS A 146 -16.41 -4.77 10.87
N PHE A 147 -15.51 -5.12 9.95
CA PHE A 147 -15.70 -6.27 9.07
C PHE A 147 -15.74 -7.57 9.88
N GLU A 148 -16.57 -8.51 9.43
CA GLU A 148 -16.64 -9.84 10.04
C GLU A 148 -15.29 -10.56 9.91
N GLN A 149 -14.81 -11.18 10.99
CA GLN A 149 -13.48 -11.80 11.05
C GLN A 149 -13.22 -12.81 9.93
N LYS A 150 -14.22 -13.64 9.58
CA LYS A 150 -14.10 -14.60 8.48
C LYS A 150 -13.84 -13.90 7.14
N LYS A 151 -14.54 -12.80 6.88
CA LYS A 151 -14.37 -11.97 5.69
C LYS A 151 -12.98 -11.34 5.65
N VAL A 152 -12.51 -10.79 6.78
CA VAL A 152 -11.17 -10.23 6.89
C VAL A 152 -10.11 -11.28 6.55
N VAL A 153 -10.18 -12.48 7.13
CA VAL A 153 -9.24 -13.57 6.83
C VAL A 153 -9.25 -13.91 5.34
N THR A 154 -10.42 -14.03 4.72
CA THR A 154 -10.53 -14.32 3.29
C THR A 154 -9.89 -13.23 2.44
N LEU A 155 -10.18 -11.96 2.72
CA LEU A 155 -9.62 -10.82 1.98
C LEU A 155 -8.10 -10.72 2.14
N ILE A 156 -7.56 -11.00 3.33
CA ILE A 156 -6.11 -11.00 3.59
C ILE A 156 -5.43 -12.17 2.88
N VAL A 157 -6.03 -13.35 2.83
CA VAL A 157 -5.49 -14.47 2.05
C VAL A 157 -5.43 -14.11 0.56
N VAL A 158 -6.51 -13.55 0.00
CA VAL A 158 -6.52 -13.07 -1.39
C VAL A 158 -5.44 -12.00 -1.59
N PHE A 159 -5.37 -11.01 -0.73
CA PHE A 159 -4.38 -9.92 -0.80
C PHE A 159 -2.94 -10.46 -0.73
N ALA A 160 -2.65 -11.40 0.14
CA ALA A 160 -1.31 -12.00 0.27
C ALA A 160 -0.85 -12.72 -1.01
N CYS A 161 -1.79 -13.26 -1.82
CA CYS A 161 -1.51 -13.90 -3.10
C CYS A 161 -1.21 -12.91 -4.23
N ILE A 162 -1.56 -11.63 -4.10
CA ILE A 162 -1.47 -10.66 -5.20
C ILE A 162 -0.04 -10.38 -5.62
N THR A 163 0.89 -10.14 -4.67
CA THR A 163 2.31 -9.91 -4.99
C THR A 163 2.98 -11.14 -5.63
N PRO A 164 2.82 -12.36 -5.10
CA PRO A 164 3.26 -13.56 -5.80
C PRO A 164 2.67 -13.73 -7.21
N LEU A 165 1.40 -13.41 -7.39
CA LEU A 165 0.75 -13.44 -8.70
C LEU A 165 1.37 -12.40 -9.65
N GLY A 166 1.60 -11.18 -9.17
CA GLY A 166 2.30 -10.14 -9.93
C GLY A 166 3.70 -10.58 -10.35
N LEU A 167 4.46 -11.22 -9.45
CA LEU A 167 5.79 -11.76 -9.75
C LEU A 167 5.75 -12.85 -10.83
N LEU A 168 4.80 -13.78 -10.77
CA LEU A 168 4.60 -14.82 -11.78
C LEU A 168 4.25 -14.23 -13.14
N LEU A 169 3.27 -13.34 -13.18
CA LEU A 169 2.85 -12.71 -14.42
C LEU A 169 3.92 -11.74 -14.95
N GLY A 170 4.67 -11.10 -14.08
CA GLY A 170 5.75 -10.20 -14.45
C GLY A 170 6.85 -10.91 -15.24
N SER A 171 7.23 -12.12 -14.85
CA SER A 171 8.22 -12.93 -15.59
C SER A 171 7.79 -13.26 -17.02
N GLU A 172 6.49 -13.32 -17.28
CA GLU A 172 5.94 -13.61 -18.61
C GLU A 172 5.63 -12.34 -19.42
N ILE A 173 5.16 -11.28 -18.75
CA ILE A 173 4.64 -10.07 -19.39
C ILE A 173 5.73 -9.03 -19.62
N LEU A 174 6.61 -8.77 -18.63
CA LEU A 174 7.60 -7.69 -18.73
C LEU A 174 8.58 -7.84 -19.91
N PRO A 175 9.06 -9.05 -20.27
CA PRO A 175 9.88 -9.20 -21.44
C PRO A 175 9.20 -8.81 -22.77
N GLN A 176 7.86 -8.74 -22.76
CA GLN A 176 7.05 -8.35 -23.91
C GLN A 176 6.67 -6.88 -23.92
N LEU A 177 6.85 -6.17 -22.79
CA LEU A 177 6.59 -4.74 -22.68
C LEU A 177 7.84 -3.94 -23.04
N SER A 178 7.62 -2.78 -23.66
CA SER A 178 8.73 -1.81 -23.80
C SER A 178 9.11 -1.24 -22.42
N PRO A 179 10.37 -0.82 -22.22
CA PRO A 179 10.80 -0.16 -20.99
C PRO A 179 9.90 1.05 -20.63
N ASN A 180 9.45 1.79 -21.62
CA ASN A 180 8.53 2.90 -21.44
C ASN A 180 7.17 2.46 -20.87
N ALA A 181 6.61 1.35 -21.37
CA ALA A 181 5.34 0.83 -20.87
C ALA A 181 5.47 0.37 -19.40
N THR A 182 6.59 -0.26 -19.05
CA THR A 182 6.90 -0.67 -17.69
C THR A 182 7.03 0.54 -16.75
N ALA A 183 7.76 1.57 -17.17
CA ALA A 183 7.91 2.81 -16.38
C ALA A 183 6.56 3.52 -16.16
N ILE A 184 5.66 3.52 -17.15
CA ILE A 184 4.30 4.05 -17.02
C ILE A 184 3.50 3.23 -15.99
N ALA A 185 3.58 1.90 -16.03
CA ALA A 185 2.88 1.03 -15.09
C ALA A 185 3.36 1.25 -13.65
N VAL A 186 4.68 1.38 -13.45
CA VAL A 186 5.26 1.71 -12.13
C VAL A 186 4.80 3.08 -11.65
N ALA A 187 4.82 4.10 -12.51
CA ALA A 187 4.35 5.44 -12.16
C ALA A 187 2.88 5.46 -11.74
N LEU A 188 2.03 4.70 -12.45
CA LEU A 188 0.61 4.56 -12.11
C LEU A 188 0.45 3.92 -10.72
N ALA A 189 1.22 2.88 -10.41
CA ALA A 189 1.17 2.22 -9.10
C ALA A 189 1.64 3.11 -7.96
N VAL A 190 2.69 3.91 -8.17
CA VAL A 190 3.13 4.93 -7.20
C VAL A 190 2.00 5.90 -6.89
N GLY A 191 1.27 6.35 -7.93
CA GLY A 191 0.13 7.24 -7.75
C GLY A 191 -1.02 6.60 -6.96
N THR A 192 -1.39 5.36 -7.27
CA THR A 192 -2.45 4.65 -6.54
C THR A 192 -2.07 4.41 -5.08
N PHE A 193 -0.80 4.11 -4.80
CA PHE A 193 -0.32 3.95 -3.44
C PHE A 193 -0.30 5.28 -2.67
N LEU A 194 0.13 6.37 -3.34
CA LEU A 194 0.08 7.71 -2.76
C LEU A 194 -1.36 8.10 -2.37
N TYR A 195 -2.35 7.78 -3.22
CA TYR A 195 -3.75 7.98 -2.91
C TYR A 195 -4.12 7.29 -1.59
N VAL A 196 -3.87 5.98 -1.48
CA VAL A 196 -4.20 5.21 -0.27
C VAL A 196 -3.54 5.80 0.98
N CYS A 197 -2.27 6.20 0.88
CA CYS A 197 -1.55 6.78 2.02
C CYS A 197 -2.17 8.09 2.50
N LEU A 198 -2.53 8.98 1.58
CA LEU A 198 -2.97 10.34 1.92
C LEU A 198 -4.46 10.45 2.19
N THR A 199 -5.29 9.67 1.50
CA THR A 199 -6.75 9.81 1.56
C THR A 199 -7.43 8.78 2.43
N GLU A 200 -6.81 7.60 2.59
CA GLU A 200 -7.37 6.52 3.39
C GLU A 200 -6.66 6.38 4.74
N LEU A 201 -5.35 6.08 4.70
CA LEU A 201 -4.63 5.72 5.92
C LEU A 201 -4.36 6.93 6.81
N LEU A 202 -3.91 8.06 6.27
CA LEU A 202 -3.58 9.23 7.06
C LEU A 202 -4.82 9.84 7.77
N PRO A 203 -5.98 10.03 7.11
CA PRO A 203 -7.19 10.47 7.79
C PRO A 203 -7.69 9.46 8.82
N GLU A 204 -7.61 8.15 8.54
CA GLU A 204 -8.03 7.10 9.48
C GLU A 204 -7.22 7.12 10.78
N VAL A 205 -5.90 7.34 10.70
CA VAL A 205 -5.04 7.52 11.88
C VAL A 205 -5.56 8.63 12.79
N PHE A 206 -5.98 9.76 12.21
CA PHE A 206 -6.40 10.95 12.97
C PHE A 206 -7.92 11.10 13.11
N HIS A 207 -8.70 10.10 12.70
CA HIS A 207 -10.17 10.13 12.81
C HIS A 207 -10.62 10.38 14.26
N HIS A 208 -10.01 9.72 15.24
CA HIS A 208 -10.20 9.99 16.65
C HIS A 208 -9.12 10.93 17.19
N LYS A 209 -9.55 11.98 17.91
CA LYS A 209 -8.65 13.00 18.50
C LYS A 209 -7.88 12.53 19.73
N GLU A 210 -8.02 11.27 20.13
CA GLU A 210 -7.26 10.69 21.23
C GLU A 210 -5.82 10.41 20.81
N ASP A 211 -4.89 10.60 21.74
CA ASP A 211 -3.46 10.28 21.59
C ASP A 211 -2.77 10.92 20.37
N VAL A 212 -3.21 12.08 19.93
CA VAL A 212 -2.67 12.77 18.74
C VAL A 212 -1.15 12.89 18.82
N ALA A 213 -0.59 13.24 19.98
CA ALA A 213 0.85 13.35 20.16
C ALA A 213 1.58 12.02 19.93
N ALA A 214 1.05 10.91 20.46
CA ALA A 214 1.63 9.58 20.26
C ALA A 214 1.54 9.14 18.79
N LYS A 215 0.41 9.40 18.13
CA LYS A 215 0.20 9.11 16.71
C LYS A 215 1.17 9.90 15.82
N VAL A 216 1.34 11.21 16.09
CA VAL A 216 2.31 12.06 15.37
C VAL A 216 3.74 11.57 15.57
N ILE A 217 4.12 11.25 16.82
CA ILE A 217 5.47 10.74 17.11
C ILE A 217 5.73 9.43 16.36
N LEU A 218 4.80 8.47 16.37
CA LEU A 218 4.97 7.20 15.68
C LEU A 218 4.96 7.34 14.16
N LEU A 219 4.14 8.23 13.62
CA LEU A 219 4.16 8.57 12.20
C LEU A 219 5.53 9.13 11.79
N LEU A 220 6.07 10.06 12.57
CA LEU A 220 7.42 10.62 12.34
C LEU A 220 8.50 9.55 12.49
N ILE A 221 8.40 8.66 13.48
CA ILE A 221 9.34 7.53 13.63
C ILE A 221 9.29 6.64 12.39
N GLY A 222 8.11 6.36 11.83
CA GLY A 222 7.96 5.60 10.59
C GLY A 222 8.65 6.28 9.41
N ILE A 223 8.41 7.58 9.21
CA ILE A 223 9.06 8.37 8.15
C ILE A 223 10.58 8.38 8.33
N CYS A 224 11.07 8.68 9.54
CA CYS A 224 12.50 8.70 9.83
C CYS A 224 13.14 7.32 9.68
N GLY A 225 12.44 6.25 10.08
CA GLY A 225 12.89 4.87 9.87
C GLY A 225 13.16 4.57 8.40
N MET A 226 12.26 5.02 7.51
CA MET A 226 12.46 4.87 6.06
C MET A 226 13.63 5.72 5.53
N ALA A 227 13.88 6.89 6.10
CA ALA A 227 15.03 7.72 5.72
C ALA A 227 16.38 7.08 6.08
N LEU A 228 16.42 6.12 7.02
CA LEU A 228 17.64 5.42 7.44
C LEU A 228 17.90 4.14 6.64
N ILE A 229 16.93 3.65 5.86
CA ILE A 229 17.03 2.47 5.00
C ILE A 229 17.45 2.93 3.60
N GLN A 230 18.66 3.48 3.49
CA GLN A 230 19.29 3.87 2.20
C GLN A 230 20.38 2.89 1.81
#